data_f691439a901caaa02910ad79e4d93758
#
_entry.id   f691439a901caaa02910ad79e4d93758
#
_cell.length_a   1.000
_cell.length_b   1.000
_cell.length_c   1.000
_cell.angle_alpha   90.00
_cell.angle_beta   90.00
_cell.angle_gamma   90.00
#
_symmetry.space_group_name_H-M   'P 1'
#
loop_
_entity.id
_entity.type
_entity.pdbx_description
1 polymer ?
#
loop_
_entity_poly.entity_id
_entity_poly.type
_entity_poly.pdbx_seq_one_letter_code
_entity_poly.pdbx_strand_id
1 'polypeptide(L)'
;ELVQFGKEQAQLQIHFVSGNRPQTAMLQIKKRRSATLNGIAKASAAALGEEIKAVVFSPAHLTMIKDGPAERRKFLDLALCQIRTGYKKLLSDYNRSLAQRNMLLRDIAAGKMSADTLFIWDGNLARAGAKIIYQRRAYVAALEEPLSRIHTGLSGGREQIGAQLQGAFEYGDLAVELS
;
A
#
# COMPACT_ATOMS: atom_id res chain seq x y z
N GLU A 1 -21.42 -2.81 2.05
CA GLU A 1 -21.51 -1.97 3.26
C GLU A 1 -21.43 -2.84 4.50
N LEU A 2 -20.71 -2.36 5.55
CA LEU A 2 -20.54 -3.13 6.79
C LEU A 2 -21.61 -2.75 7.84
N VAL A 3 -22.41 -1.73 7.58
CA VAL A 3 -23.51 -1.31 8.44
C VAL A 3 -24.80 -1.92 7.92
N GLN A 4 -25.52 -2.62 8.79
CA GLN A 4 -26.80 -3.24 8.45
C GLN A 4 -27.84 -2.18 8.02
N PHE A 5 -28.67 -2.50 7.04
CA PHE A 5 -29.76 -1.61 6.62
C PHE A 5 -30.63 -1.20 7.79
N GLY A 6 -30.94 0.09 7.88
CA GLY A 6 -31.71 0.67 8.98
C GLY A 6 -30.95 0.89 10.28
N LYS A 7 -29.63 0.62 10.31
CA LYS A 7 -28.76 0.93 11.45
C LYS A 7 -27.81 2.06 11.12
N GLU A 8 -27.43 2.84 12.13
CA GLU A 8 -26.54 4.00 11.97
C GLU A 8 -25.07 3.66 12.19
N GLN A 9 -24.77 2.48 12.74
CA GLN A 9 -23.42 2.07 13.11
C GLN A 9 -23.24 0.56 13.03
N ALA A 10 -21.98 0.17 12.87
CA ALA A 10 -21.49 -1.18 13.09
C ALA A 10 -20.27 -1.14 14.02
N GLN A 11 -20.06 -2.21 14.76
CA GLN A 11 -18.90 -2.39 15.62
C GLN A 11 -18.25 -3.74 15.29
N LEU A 12 -16.93 -3.72 15.13
CA LEU A 12 -16.10 -4.91 14.97
C LEU A 12 -15.11 -4.95 16.13
N GLN A 13 -14.99 -6.11 16.75
CA GLN A 13 -14.05 -6.33 17.86
C GLN A 13 -13.27 -7.59 17.61
N ILE A 14 -11.98 -7.56 17.91
CA ILE A 14 -11.08 -8.72 17.85
C ILE A 14 -10.26 -8.80 19.14
N HIS A 15 -10.13 -10.02 19.65
CA HIS A 15 -9.24 -10.36 20.75
C HIS A 15 -8.07 -11.17 20.15
N PHE A 16 -6.85 -10.80 20.49
CA PHE A 16 -5.64 -11.45 19.98
C PHE A 16 -4.52 -11.39 21.00
N VAL A 17 -3.46 -12.16 20.79
CA VAL A 17 -2.26 -12.14 21.62
C VAL A 17 -1.12 -11.56 20.80
N SER A 18 -0.43 -10.55 21.34
CA SER A 18 0.77 -9.96 20.75
C SER A 18 1.82 -9.74 21.84
N GLY A 19 3.05 -10.20 21.61
CA GLY A 19 4.12 -10.11 22.61
C GLY A 19 3.77 -10.79 23.94
N ASN A 20 3.11 -11.96 23.90
CA ASN A 20 2.59 -12.70 25.06
C ASN A 20 1.57 -11.94 25.92
N ARG A 21 0.95 -10.88 25.39
CA ARG A 21 -0.08 -10.12 26.11
C ARG A 21 -1.40 -10.18 25.37
N PRO A 22 -2.55 -10.38 26.06
CA PRO A 22 -3.85 -10.27 25.45
C PRO A 22 -4.10 -8.82 25.04
N GLN A 23 -4.64 -8.66 23.85
CA GLN A 23 -4.97 -7.36 23.25
C GLN A 23 -6.42 -7.39 22.76
N THR A 24 -7.06 -6.24 22.80
CA THR A 24 -8.41 -6.07 22.24
C THR A 24 -8.41 -4.85 21.33
N ALA A 25 -8.70 -5.07 20.05
CA ALA A 25 -8.91 -3.99 19.11
C ALA A 25 -10.41 -3.87 18.78
N MET A 26 -10.88 -2.63 18.71
CA MET A 26 -12.26 -2.33 18.34
C MET A 26 -12.28 -1.28 17.24
N LEU A 27 -13.10 -1.51 16.23
CA LEU A 27 -13.41 -0.58 15.15
C LEU A 27 -14.89 -0.24 15.19
N GLN A 28 -15.22 1.02 15.33
CA GLN A 28 -16.58 1.53 15.23
C GLN A 28 -16.75 2.24 13.88
N ILE A 29 -17.76 1.87 13.16
CA ILE A 29 -18.13 2.39 11.84
C ILE A 29 -19.43 3.17 11.97
N LYS A 30 -19.31 4.49 11.88
CA LYS A 30 -20.40 5.49 11.78
C LYS A 30 -20.14 6.35 10.54
N LYS A 31 -20.66 7.58 10.50
CA LYS A 31 -20.25 8.60 9.50
C LYS A 31 -18.73 8.76 9.44
N ARG A 32 -18.03 8.64 10.58
CA ARG A 32 -16.58 8.54 10.68
C ARG A 32 -16.22 7.24 11.37
N ARG A 33 -15.09 6.66 10.95
CA ARG A 33 -14.52 5.47 11.59
C ARG A 33 -13.67 5.89 12.77
N SER A 34 -13.83 5.22 13.90
CA SER A 34 -12.97 5.35 15.08
C SER A 34 -12.46 3.98 15.50
N ALA A 35 -11.31 3.94 16.12
CA ALA A 35 -10.68 2.71 16.57
C ALA A 35 -10.08 2.87 17.96
N THR A 36 -10.09 1.79 18.72
CA THR A 36 -9.39 1.69 20.00
C THR A 36 -8.54 0.43 20.04
N LEU A 37 -7.45 0.49 20.79
CA LEU A 37 -6.64 -0.67 21.17
C LEU A 37 -6.56 -0.69 22.70
N ASN A 38 -7.02 -1.77 23.32
CA ASN A 38 -7.13 -1.91 24.77
C ASN A 38 -7.87 -0.75 25.45
N GLY A 39 -8.94 -0.26 24.81
CA GLY A 39 -9.70 0.89 25.28
C GLY A 39 -9.08 2.26 24.94
N ILE A 40 -7.84 2.32 24.48
CA ILE A 40 -7.16 3.57 24.14
C ILE A 40 -7.48 3.96 22.69
N ALA A 41 -7.98 5.18 22.50
CA ALA A 41 -8.30 5.68 21.16
C ALA A 41 -7.05 5.81 20.29
N LYS A 42 -7.15 5.33 19.04
CA LYS A 42 -6.12 5.49 18.01
C LYS A 42 -6.43 6.70 17.14
N ALA A 43 -5.41 7.36 16.63
CA ALA A 43 -5.53 8.55 15.78
C ALA A 43 -6.38 8.31 14.51
N SER A 44 -6.45 7.08 14.03
CA SER A 44 -7.31 6.66 12.92
C SER A 44 -7.57 5.16 12.97
N ALA A 45 -8.64 4.72 12.29
CA ALA A 45 -8.91 3.29 12.10
C ALA A 45 -7.74 2.55 11.40
N ALA A 46 -7.04 3.25 10.52
CA ALA A 46 -5.89 2.70 9.82
C ALA A 46 -4.66 2.47 10.71
N ALA A 47 -4.60 3.08 11.90
CA ALA A 47 -3.52 2.84 12.86
C ALA A 47 -3.58 1.43 13.48
N LEU A 48 -4.74 0.74 13.46
CA LEU A 48 -4.81 -0.67 13.85
C LEU A 48 -3.98 -1.59 12.95
N GLY A 49 -3.75 -1.22 11.70
CA GLY A 49 -2.91 -1.99 10.77
C GLY A 49 -1.42 -2.01 11.15
N GLU A 50 -0.98 -1.16 12.07
CA GLU A 50 0.37 -1.21 12.64
C GLU A 50 0.50 -2.34 13.67
N GLU A 51 -0.58 -2.66 14.34
CA GLU A 51 -0.65 -3.68 15.40
C GLU A 51 -1.09 -5.06 14.85
N ILE A 52 -2.03 -5.06 13.90
CA ILE A 52 -2.64 -6.27 13.37
C ILE A 52 -2.22 -6.45 11.93
N LYS A 53 -1.48 -7.52 11.65
CA LYS A 53 -1.15 -7.94 10.28
C LYS A 53 -2.22 -8.92 9.81
N ALA A 54 -2.74 -8.71 8.61
CA ALA A 54 -3.78 -9.55 8.06
C ALA A 54 -3.45 -9.99 6.63
N VAL A 55 -3.67 -11.25 6.33
CA VAL A 55 -3.65 -11.79 4.96
C VAL A 55 -5.07 -12.15 4.60
N VAL A 56 -5.54 -11.60 3.48
CA VAL A 56 -6.88 -11.87 2.97
C VAL A 56 -6.75 -12.61 1.65
N PHE A 57 -7.42 -13.74 1.54
CA PHE A 57 -7.62 -14.44 0.29
C PHE A 57 -9.10 -14.38 -0.08
N SER A 58 -9.40 -13.91 -1.27
CA SER A 58 -10.77 -13.83 -1.79
C SER A 58 -10.79 -14.14 -3.29
N PRO A 59 -11.94 -14.54 -3.86
CA PRO A 59 -12.05 -14.75 -5.30
C PRO A 59 -11.59 -13.57 -6.15
N ALA A 60 -11.73 -12.33 -5.66
CA ALA A 60 -11.25 -11.14 -6.35
C ALA A 60 -9.72 -11.12 -6.52
N HIS A 61 -8.95 -11.82 -5.67
CA HIS A 61 -7.49 -11.90 -5.83
C HIS A 61 -7.06 -12.84 -6.97
N LEU A 62 -7.95 -13.76 -7.41
CA LEU A 62 -7.67 -14.63 -8.55
C LEU A 62 -7.58 -13.83 -9.87
N THR A 63 -8.24 -12.68 -9.94
CA THR A 63 -8.18 -11.81 -11.12
C THR A 63 -6.93 -10.93 -11.15
N MET A 64 -6.18 -10.81 -10.06
CA MET A 64 -4.98 -9.97 -9.96
C MET A 64 -3.95 -10.28 -11.06
N ILE A 65 -3.82 -11.55 -11.46
CA ILE A 65 -2.92 -11.97 -12.55
C ILE A 65 -3.45 -11.51 -13.90
N LYS A 66 -4.78 -11.59 -14.10
CA LYS A 66 -5.46 -11.21 -15.35
C LYS A 66 -5.69 -9.71 -15.47
N ASP A 67 -5.89 -9.05 -14.33
CA ASP A 67 -6.10 -7.61 -14.26
C ASP A 67 -4.81 -6.85 -14.53
N GLY A 68 -4.96 -5.57 -14.86
CA GLY A 68 -3.84 -4.71 -15.22
C GLY A 68 -2.83 -4.47 -14.09
N PRO A 69 -1.69 -3.81 -14.38
CA PRO A 69 -0.61 -3.58 -13.42
C PRO A 69 -1.03 -2.82 -12.14
N ALA A 70 -2.15 -2.09 -12.20
CA ALA A 70 -2.65 -1.31 -11.06
C ALA A 70 -3.02 -2.20 -9.86
N GLU A 71 -3.71 -3.32 -10.08
CA GLU A 71 -4.10 -4.24 -9.00
C GLU A 71 -2.88 -4.96 -8.42
N ARG A 72 -1.90 -5.34 -9.25
CA ARG A 72 -0.63 -5.92 -8.76
C ARG A 72 0.17 -4.92 -7.90
N ARG A 73 0.25 -3.64 -8.32
CA ARG A 73 0.89 -2.60 -7.50
C ARG A 73 0.15 -2.39 -6.18
N LYS A 74 -1.17 -2.35 -6.21
CA LYS A 74 -2.02 -2.21 -5.01
C LYS A 74 -1.80 -3.35 -4.02
N PHE A 75 -1.68 -4.60 -4.51
CA PHE A 75 -1.34 -5.76 -3.67
C PHE A 75 0.00 -5.57 -2.98
N LEU A 76 1.06 -5.20 -3.73
CA LEU A 76 2.39 -4.94 -3.16
C LEU A 76 2.34 -3.80 -2.12
N ASP A 77 1.64 -2.72 -2.42
CA ASP A 77 1.54 -1.57 -1.52
C ASP A 77 0.78 -1.92 -0.22
N LEU A 78 -0.27 -2.73 -0.30
CA LEU A 78 -1.00 -3.21 0.88
C LEU A 78 -0.10 -4.07 1.77
N ALA A 79 0.67 -4.97 1.18
CA ALA A 79 1.63 -5.79 1.92
C ALA A 79 2.73 -4.92 2.57
N LEU A 80 3.36 -4.03 1.78
CA LEU A 80 4.41 -3.14 2.27
C LEU A 80 3.93 -2.19 3.36
N CYS A 81 2.69 -1.69 3.28
CA CYS A 81 2.09 -0.88 4.34
C CYS A 81 1.97 -1.62 5.68
N GLN A 82 1.87 -2.95 5.66
CA GLN A 82 1.79 -3.76 6.88
C GLN A 82 3.17 -4.12 7.47
N ILE A 83 4.19 -4.28 6.62
CA ILE A 83 5.49 -4.83 7.04
C ILE A 83 6.62 -3.79 7.10
N ARG A 84 6.44 -2.60 6.50
CA ARG A 84 7.46 -1.54 6.46
C ARG A 84 6.97 -0.28 7.15
N THR A 85 7.57 0.03 8.29
CA THR A 85 7.31 1.29 8.99
C THR A 85 7.57 2.48 8.06
N GLY A 86 6.65 3.43 8.02
CA GLY A 86 6.75 4.63 7.20
C GLY A 86 6.34 4.47 5.73
N TYR A 87 6.18 3.25 5.18
CA TYR A 87 5.80 3.06 3.78
C TYR A 87 4.43 3.67 3.45
N LYS A 88 3.46 3.55 4.36
CA LYS A 88 2.14 4.16 4.22
C LYS A 88 2.22 5.69 4.10
N LYS A 89 3.07 6.32 4.91
CA LYS A 89 3.32 7.76 4.82
C LYS A 89 3.96 8.12 3.47
N LEU A 90 4.99 7.40 3.08
CA LEU A 90 5.68 7.58 1.80
C LEU A 90 4.71 7.49 0.62
N LEU A 91 3.84 6.46 0.59
CA LEU A 91 2.82 6.29 -0.45
C LEU A 91 1.79 7.43 -0.44
N SER A 92 1.37 7.89 0.73
CA SER A 92 0.46 9.04 0.88
C SER A 92 1.09 10.33 0.37
N ASP A 93 2.35 10.59 0.69
CA ASP A 93 3.08 11.79 0.26
C ASP A 93 3.28 11.78 -1.27
N TYR A 94 3.62 10.62 -1.85
CA TYR A 94 3.68 10.44 -3.30
C TYR A 94 2.35 10.75 -3.99
N ASN A 95 1.26 10.15 -3.51
CA ASN A 95 -0.07 10.35 -4.11
C ASN A 95 -0.54 11.80 -3.98
N ARG A 96 -0.21 12.47 -2.88
CA ARG A 96 -0.51 13.89 -2.70
C ARG A 96 0.27 14.75 -3.71
N SER A 97 1.55 14.51 -3.86
CA SER A 97 2.39 15.22 -4.83
C SER A 97 1.91 15.00 -6.25
N LEU A 98 1.52 13.77 -6.59
CA LEU A 98 0.94 13.43 -7.91
C LEU A 98 -0.36 14.18 -8.17
N ALA A 99 -1.26 14.25 -7.19
CA ALA A 99 -2.52 14.98 -7.31
C ALA A 99 -2.29 16.48 -7.51
N GLN A 100 -1.38 17.08 -6.74
CA GLN A 100 -1.02 18.51 -6.86
C GLN A 100 -0.38 18.80 -8.23
N ARG A 101 0.57 17.96 -8.66
CA ARG A 101 1.19 18.09 -9.99
C ARG A 101 0.16 18.03 -11.11
N ASN A 102 -0.74 17.05 -11.06
CA ASN A 102 -1.78 16.88 -12.07
C ASN A 102 -2.79 18.05 -12.08
N MET A 103 -3.05 18.66 -10.93
CA MET A 103 -3.86 19.89 -10.83
C MET A 103 -3.13 21.06 -11.46
N LEU A 104 -1.86 21.27 -11.11
CA LEU A 104 -1.03 22.34 -11.66
C LEU A 104 -0.91 22.23 -13.20
N LEU A 105 -0.68 21.04 -13.74
CA LEU A 105 -0.62 20.82 -15.19
C LEU A 105 -1.92 21.21 -15.90
N ARG A 106 -3.07 20.95 -15.30
CA ARG A 106 -4.37 21.39 -15.86
C ARG A 106 -4.51 22.90 -15.83
N ASP A 107 -4.07 23.56 -14.76
CA ASP A 107 -4.14 25.01 -14.63
C ASP A 107 -3.16 25.72 -15.58
N ILE A 108 -1.98 25.15 -15.80
CA ILE A 108 -1.03 25.61 -16.83
C ILE A 108 -1.64 25.47 -18.23
N ALA A 109 -2.22 24.31 -18.55
CA ALA A 109 -2.87 24.07 -19.85
C ALA A 109 -4.06 25.03 -20.09
N ALA A 110 -4.73 25.48 -19.02
CA ALA A 110 -5.80 26.48 -19.07
C ALA A 110 -5.30 27.94 -19.06
N GLY A 111 -3.98 28.18 -19.07
CA GLY A 111 -3.39 29.53 -19.02
C GLY A 111 -3.55 30.26 -17.69
N LYS A 112 -3.91 29.55 -16.61
CA LYS A 112 -4.17 30.13 -15.28
C LYS A 112 -2.93 30.23 -14.40
N MET A 113 -1.94 29.39 -14.65
CA MET A 113 -0.72 29.26 -13.84
C MET A 113 0.51 29.14 -14.72
N SER A 114 1.67 29.61 -14.21
CA SER A 114 2.98 29.38 -14.83
C SER A 114 3.53 28.00 -14.49
N ALA A 115 4.42 27.48 -15.35
CA ALA A 115 5.13 26.23 -15.14
C ALA A 115 6.28 26.33 -14.11
N ASP A 116 6.60 27.52 -13.61
CA ASP A 116 7.81 27.80 -12.81
C ASP A 116 7.92 26.99 -11.52
N THR A 117 6.81 26.49 -10.98
CA THR A 117 6.80 25.67 -9.76
C THR A 117 6.69 24.17 -10.01
N LEU A 118 6.59 23.75 -11.28
CA LEU A 118 6.37 22.33 -11.62
C LEU A 118 7.53 21.45 -11.16
N PHE A 119 8.77 21.95 -11.24
CA PHE A 119 9.97 21.23 -10.83
C PHE A 119 9.96 20.78 -9.36
N ILE A 120 9.27 21.54 -8.48
CA ILE A 120 9.15 21.19 -7.05
C ILE A 120 8.37 19.87 -6.90
N TRP A 121 7.27 19.77 -7.63
CA TRP A 121 6.43 18.56 -7.62
C TRP A 121 7.11 17.40 -8.33
N ASP A 122 7.82 17.65 -9.42
CA ASP A 122 8.62 16.66 -10.12
C ASP A 122 9.71 16.08 -9.21
N GLY A 123 10.46 16.92 -8.51
CA GLY A 123 11.46 16.49 -7.54
C GLY A 123 10.88 15.69 -6.36
N ASN A 124 9.71 16.08 -5.85
CA ASN A 124 9.04 15.33 -4.79
C ASN A 124 8.57 13.96 -5.27
N LEU A 125 8.00 13.89 -6.48
CA LEU A 125 7.56 12.64 -7.10
C LEU A 125 8.73 11.71 -7.39
N ALA A 126 9.82 12.23 -7.95
CA ALA A 126 11.01 11.44 -8.27
C ALA A 126 11.60 10.81 -6.99
N ARG A 127 11.82 11.61 -5.95
CA ARG A 127 12.35 11.10 -4.67
C ARG A 127 11.44 10.07 -3.99
N ALA A 128 10.14 10.34 -3.91
CA ALA A 128 9.19 9.42 -3.30
C ALA A 128 9.01 8.16 -4.17
N GLY A 129 8.92 8.32 -5.48
CA GLY A 129 8.79 7.23 -6.46
C GLY A 129 9.98 6.29 -6.43
N ALA A 130 11.21 6.80 -6.39
CA ALA A 130 12.42 6.00 -6.28
C ALA A 130 12.40 5.11 -5.02
N LYS A 131 12.03 5.67 -3.86
CA LYS A 131 11.90 4.92 -2.61
C LYS A 131 10.82 3.84 -2.69
N ILE A 132 9.68 4.13 -3.32
CA ILE A 132 8.60 3.17 -3.52
C ILE A 132 9.06 2.02 -4.43
N ILE A 133 9.71 2.33 -5.56
CA ILE A 133 10.24 1.32 -6.49
C ILE A 133 11.26 0.43 -5.79
N TYR A 134 12.20 1.01 -5.04
CA TYR A 134 13.18 0.26 -4.26
C TYR A 134 12.52 -0.71 -3.27
N GLN A 135 11.54 -0.24 -2.49
CA GLN A 135 10.84 -1.09 -1.53
C GLN A 135 10.05 -2.23 -2.19
N ARG A 136 9.40 -1.94 -3.33
CA ARG A 136 8.68 -2.96 -4.10
C ARG A 136 9.63 -4.00 -4.69
N ARG A 137 10.78 -3.59 -5.26
CA ARG A 137 11.81 -4.50 -5.78
C ARG A 137 12.34 -5.41 -4.69
N ALA A 138 12.73 -4.85 -3.55
CA ALA A 138 13.22 -5.62 -2.41
C ALA A 138 12.18 -6.62 -1.89
N TYR A 139 10.91 -6.24 -1.89
CA TYR A 139 9.83 -7.15 -1.47
C TYR A 139 9.59 -8.27 -2.47
N VAL A 140 9.53 -7.97 -3.77
CA VAL A 140 9.37 -8.98 -4.82
C VAL A 140 10.53 -9.96 -4.83
N ALA A 141 11.77 -9.48 -4.69
CA ALA A 141 12.95 -10.35 -4.56
C ALA A 141 12.87 -11.27 -3.33
N ALA A 142 12.37 -10.77 -2.21
CA ALA A 142 12.19 -11.58 -1.00
C ALA A 142 11.06 -12.61 -1.13
N LEU A 143 10.14 -12.43 -2.07
CA LEU A 143 9.06 -13.40 -2.34
C LEU A 143 9.49 -14.52 -3.29
N GLU A 144 10.56 -14.39 -4.04
CA GLU A 144 10.93 -15.28 -5.15
C GLU A 144 11.10 -16.74 -4.67
N GLU A 145 11.91 -16.96 -3.64
CA GLU A 145 12.15 -18.32 -3.10
C GLU A 145 10.87 -18.91 -2.48
N PRO A 146 10.16 -18.25 -1.54
CA PRO A 146 8.96 -18.83 -0.98
C PRO A 146 7.85 -19.05 -2.01
N LEU A 147 7.72 -18.18 -3.00
CA LEU A 147 6.75 -18.31 -4.08
C LEU A 147 7.05 -19.56 -4.93
N SER A 148 8.31 -19.71 -5.39
CA SER A 148 8.76 -20.87 -6.17
C SER A 148 8.56 -22.16 -5.40
N ARG A 149 8.98 -22.23 -4.14
CA ARG A 149 8.86 -23.41 -3.28
C ARG A 149 7.40 -23.84 -3.07
N ILE A 150 6.53 -22.89 -2.73
CA ILE A 150 5.10 -23.15 -2.51
C ILE A 150 4.44 -23.63 -3.80
N HIS A 151 4.71 -22.96 -4.91
CA HIS A 151 4.11 -23.30 -6.21
C HIS A 151 4.60 -24.68 -6.70
N THR A 152 5.88 -25.00 -6.56
CA THR A 152 6.42 -26.32 -6.87
C THR A 152 5.72 -27.43 -6.07
N GLY A 153 5.45 -27.18 -4.77
CA GLY A 153 4.69 -28.11 -3.94
C GLY A 153 3.25 -28.31 -4.43
N LEU A 154 2.57 -27.23 -4.81
CA LEU A 154 1.19 -27.28 -5.30
C LEU A 154 1.07 -27.93 -6.68
N SER A 155 2.01 -27.66 -7.59
CA SER A 155 2.01 -28.21 -8.95
C SER A 155 2.58 -29.64 -9.05
N GLY A 156 3.15 -30.17 -7.96
CA GLY A 156 3.89 -31.43 -7.98
C GLY A 156 5.16 -31.36 -8.85
N GLY A 157 5.79 -30.18 -8.91
CA GLY A 157 7.01 -29.93 -9.69
C GLY A 157 6.80 -29.74 -11.21
N ARG A 158 5.55 -29.75 -11.67
CA ARG A 158 5.22 -29.64 -13.11
C ARG A 158 5.35 -28.23 -13.67
N GLU A 159 5.30 -27.23 -12.81
CA GLU A 159 5.33 -25.82 -13.21
C GLU A 159 6.32 -25.05 -12.36
N GLN A 160 6.93 -24.03 -12.97
CA GLN A 160 7.78 -23.07 -12.29
C GLN A 160 7.14 -21.68 -12.37
N ILE A 161 7.23 -20.91 -11.28
CA ILE A 161 6.75 -19.56 -11.21
C ILE A 161 7.85 -18.64 -10.70
N GLY A 162 7.91 -17.43 -11.24
CA GLY A 162 8.76 -16.36 -10.77
C GLY A 162 8.00 -15.03 -10.74
N ALA A 163 8.49 -14.09 -9.98
CA ALA A 163 7.95 -12.74 -9.91
C ALA A 163 9.07 -11.71 -10.11
N GLN A 164 8.85 -10.76 -11.00
CA GLN A 164 9.79 -9.68 -11.28
C GLN A 164 9.08 -8.35 -11.37
N LEU A 165 9.68 -7.31 -10.79
CA LEU A 165 9.22 -5.94 -10.98
C LEU A 165 9.95 -5.34 -12.19
N GLN A 166 9.20 -5.11 -13.26
CA GLN A 166 9.71 -4.41 -14.43
C GLN A 166 9.56 -2.89 -14.26
N GLY A 167 10.59 -2.14 -14.60
CA GLY A 167 10.59 -0.68 -14.56
C GLY A 167 11.53 -0.13 -15.64
N ALA A 168 11.29 1.12 -16.05
CA ALA A 168 12.10 1.79 -17.06
C ALA A 168 13.52 2.17 -16.58
N PHE A 169 13.74 2.19 -15.25
CA PHE A 169 14.99 2.66 -14.64
C PHE A 169 15.50 1.69 -13.60
N GLU A 170 16.81 1.53 -13.51
CA GLU A 170 17.52 0.92 -12.40
C GLU A 170 17.58 1.89 -11.22
N TYR A 171 17.63 1.35 -9.97
CA TYR A 171 17.68 2.21 -8.76
C TYR A 171 18.95 3.08 -8.73
N GLY A 172 20.06 2.60 -9.30
CA GLY A 172 21.30 3.35 -9.42
C GLY A 172 21.16 4.63 -10.24
N ASP A 173 20.41 4.58 -11.33
CA ASP A 173 20.16 5.71 -12.20
C ASP A 173 19.34 6.79 -11.51
N LEU A 174 18.32 6.36 -10.71
CA LEU A 174 17.50 7.27 -9.93
C LEU A 174 18.24 7.91 -8.74
N ALA A 175 19.23 7.24 -8.17
CA ALA A 175 20.02 7.77 -7.07
C ALA A 175 21.01 8.85 -7.53
N VAL A 176 21.55 8.73 -8.74
CA VAL A 176 22.47 9.71 -9.34
C VAL A 176 21.75 11.00 -9.73
N GLU A 177 20.49 10.92 -10.17
CA GLU A 177 19.69 12.11 -10.51
C GLU A 177 19.13 12.86 -9.29
N LEU A 178 19.19 12.25 -8.09
CA LEU A 178 18.57 12.78 -6.86
C LEU A 178 19.60 13.24 -5.81
N SER A 179 20.89 13.14 -6.09
CA SER A 179 22.00 13.65 -5.28
C SER A 179 22.38 15.07 -5.71
#